data_da2ceb94f8c5eead8bd0a7ded328a402
#
_entry.id   da2ceb94f8c5eead8bd0a7ded328a402
#
_cell.length_a   1.000
_cell.length_b   1.000
_cell.length_c   1.000
_cell.angle_alpha   90.00
_cell.angle_beta   90.00
_cell.angle_gamma   90.00
#
_symmetry.space_group_name_H-M   'P 1'
#
loop_
_entity.id
_entity.type
_entity.pdbx_description
1 polymer ?
#
loop_
_entity_poly.entity_id
_entity_poly.type
_entity_poly.pdbx_seq_one_letter_code
_entity_poly.pdbx_strand_id
1 'polypeptide(L)'
;MAEPSTVKAEHPDHLQHHFVSSEQQFDAAKMGMWLFLVTEILLFSGMFVAYAVFRIWYPEVFSHSAELLDWRLGGLNTIVLLASSFTVALGVHYAQTNERRKLVRALVLTILFAGAFMVVKYFEYTGKFAHGVFPGVNFDPHGVAGGHDYADYNIPFAAQFFSIYFEIGRAHV
;
A
#
# COMPACT_ATOMS: atom_id res chain seq x y z
N MET A 1 -40.06 53.00 -4.44
CA MET A 1 -38.69 52.49 -4.46
C MET A 1 -38.75 51.04 -3.93
N ALA A 2 -38.66 50.09 -4.82
CA ALA A 2 -38.63 48.67 -4.44
C ALA A 2 -37.18 48.29 -4.21
N GLU A 3 -36.85 47.77 -3.01
CA GLU A 3 -35.53 47.20 -2.72
C GLU A 3 -35.28 45.96 -3.61
N PRO A 4 -34.09 45.85 -4.21
CA PRO A 4 -33.75 44.64 -4.92
C PRO A 4 -33.55 43.52 -3.90
N SER A 5 -34.44 42.52 -3.91
CA SER A 5 -34.28 41.26 -3.20
C SER A 5 -32.98 40.63 -3.62
N THR A 6 -31.95 40.69 -2.78
CA THR A 6 -30.72 39.88 -2.93
C THR A 6 -31.10 38.43 -2.82
N VAL A 7 -31.27 37.74 -3.94
CA VAL A 7 -31.33 36.29 -4.03
C VAL A 7 -29.98 35.79 -3.53
N LYS A 8 -29.91 35.41 -2.25
CA LYS A 8 -28.81 34.60 -1.74
C LYS A 8 -28.79 33.34 -2.60
N ALA A 9 -27.80 33.22 -3.48
CA ALA A 9 -27.53 31.96 -4.15
C ALA A 9 -27.34 30.92 -3.05
N GLU A 10 -28.31 30.02 -2.91
CA GLU A 10 -28.19 28.86 -2.00
C GLU A 10 -26.97 28.09 -2.44
N HIS A 11 -25.90 28.15 -1.64
CA HIS A 11 -24.70 27.36 -1.82
C HIS A 11 -25.10 25.91 -1.57
N PRO A 12 -24.99 25.00 -2.55
CA PRO A 12 -25.33 23.59 -2.32
C PRO A 12 -24.51 23.05 -1.17
N ASP A 13 -25.12 22.30 -0.24
CA ASP A 13 -24.49 21.76 0.98
C ASP A 13 -23.21 20.94 0.72
N HIS A 14 -23.02 20.42 -0.51
CA HIS A 14 -21.86 19.64 -0.92
C HIS A 14 -20.71 20.48 -1.51
N LEU A 15 -20.94 21.80 -1.77
CA LEU A 15 -19.93 22.68 -2.34
C LEU A 15 -19.15 23.35 -1.21
N GLN A 16 -17.85 23.11 -1.17
CA GLN A 16 -16.96 23.73 -0.19
C GLN A 16 -16.83 25.25 -0.47
N HIS A 17 -16.80 26.07 0.56
CA HIS A 17 -16.86 27.52 0.50
C HIS A 17 -15.76 28.23 -0.33
N HIS A 18 -14.67 27.53 -0.60
CA HIS A 18 -13.55 28.05 -1.41
C HIS A 18 -13.66 27.71 -2.91
N PHE A 19 -14.67 26.93 -3.32
CA PHE A 19 -14.95 26.67 -4.72
C PHE A 19 -16.15 27.50 -5.20
N VAL A 20 -16.04 28.00 -6.44
CA VAL A 20 -17.09 28.79 -7.06
C VAL A 20 -18.18 27.89 -7.68
N SER A 21 -17.81 26.68 -8.10
CA SER A 21 -18.73 25.71 -8.71
C SER A 21 -18.38 24.28 -8.33
N SER A 22 -19.38 23.39 -8.39
CA SER A 22 -19.18 21.95 -8.18
C SER A 22 -18.26 21.32 -9.23
N GLU A 23 -18.25 21.85 -10.45
CA GLU A 23 -17.37 21.42 -11.53
C GLU A 23 -15.90 21.72 -11.20
N GLN A 24 -15.61 22.93 -10.72
CA GLN A 24 -14.28 23.31 -10.27
C GLN A 24 -13.80 22.44 -9.10
N GLN A 25 -14.69 22.15 -8.15
CA GLN A 25 -14.37 21.26 -7.02
C GLN A 25 -14.04 19.84 -7.51
N PHE A 26 -14.80 19.32 -8.46
CA PHE A 26 -14.57 18.00 -9.05
C PHE A 26 -13.24 17.94 -9.82
N ASP A 27 -12.93 18.95 -10.61
CA ASP A 27 -11.67 18.98 -11.36
C ASP A 27 -10.45 19.15 -10.44
N ALA A 28 -10.57 19.94 -9.38
CA ALA A 28 -9.53 20.05 -8.36
C ALA A 28 -9.29 18.71 -7.65
N ALA A 29 -10.34 17.99 -7.28
CA ALA A 29 -10.23 16.66 -6.67
C ALA A 29 -9.59 15.64 -7.63
N LYS A 30 -9.96 15.68 -8.91
CA LYS A 30 -9.37 14.83 -9.96
C LYS A 30 -7.88 15.12 -10.13
N MET A 31 -7.50 16.39 -10.19
CA MET A 31 -6.08 16.80 -10.29
C MET A 31 -5.29 16.36 -9.07
N GLY A 32 -5.84 16.52 -7.85
CA GLY A 32 -5.22 16.02 -6.62
C GLY A 32 -4.99 14.52 -6.65
N MET A 33 -5.95 13.74 -7.16
CA MET A 33 -5.81 12.30 -7.32
C MET A 33 -4.71 11.92 -8.32
N TRP A 34 -4.60 12.63 -9.45
CA TRP A 34 -3.51 12.42 -10.41
C TRP A 34 -2.13 12.72 -9.81
N LEU A 35 -1.99 13.82 -9.07
CA LEU A 35 -0.75 14.16 -8.37
C LEU A 35 -0.37 13.07 -7.35
N PHE A 36 -1.35 12.60 -6.57
CA PHE A 36 -1.14 11.49 -5.63
C PHE A 36 -0.62 10.25 -6.35
N LEU A 37 -1.26 9.80 -7.42
CA LEU A 37 -0.81 8.63 -8.20
C LEU A 37 0.60 8.79 -8.75
N VAL A 38 0.96 9.97 -9.23
CA VAL A 38 2.32 10.26 -9.72
C VAL A 38 3.35 10.13 -8.60
N THR A 39 3.06 10.65 -7.40
CA THR A 39 3.97 10.52 -6.25
C THR A 39 4.14 9.07 -5.81
N GLU A 40 3.08 8.27 -5.80
CA GLU A 40 3.14 6.84 -5.52
C GLU A 40 4.01 6.10 -6.55
N ILE A 41 3.79 6.32 -7.84
CA ILE A 41 4.60 5.71 -8.91
C ILE A 41 6.07 6.06 -8.75
N LEU A 42 6.40 7.32 -8.44
CA LEU A 42 7.79 7.76 -8.22
C LEU A 42 8.41 7.07 -7.01
N LEU A 43 7.69 6.95 -5.90
CA LEU A 43 8.13 6.27 -4.69
C LEU A 43 8.45 4.80 -4.96
N PHE A 44 7.49 4.06 -5.54
CA PHE A 44 7.67 2.65 -5.86
C PHE A 44 8.74 2.41 -6.91
N SER A 45 8.83 3.24 -7.95
CA SER A 45 9.86 3.08 -8.98
C SER A 45 11.27 3.23 -8.39
N GLY A 46 11.48 4.17 -7.46
CA GLY A 46 12.75 4.32 -6.75
C GLY A 46 13.15 3.06 -5.96
N MET A 47 12.18 2.47 -5.24
CA MET A 47 12.40 1.21 -4.49
C MET A 47 12.69 0.03 -5.41
N PHE A 48 11.96 -0.11 -6.54
CA PHE A 48 12.21 -1.18 -7.51
C PHE A 48 13.57 -1.04 -8.20
N VAL A 49 14.00 0.19 -8.51
CA VAL A 49 15.34 0.45 -9.07
C VAL A 49 16.40 0.06 -8.04
N ALA A 50 16.26 0.46 -6.78
CA ALA A 50 17.19 0.06 -5.73
C ALA A 50 17.26 -1.47 -5.59
N TYR A 51 16.11 -2.16 -5.58
CA TYR A 51 16.05 -3.62 -5.57
C TYR A 51 16.79 -4.24 -6.77
N ALA A 52 16.55 -3.75 -7.98
CA ALA A 52 17.19 -4.25 -9.19
C ALA A 52 18.71 -4.07 -9.17
N VAL A 53 19.20 -2.89 -8.76
CA VAL A 53 20.62 -2.59 -8.65
C VAL A 53 21.31 -3.51 -7.63
N PHE A 54 20.78 -3.63 -6.43
CA PHE A 54 21.35 -4.51 -5.40
C PHE A 54 21.30 -5.98 -5.80
N ARG A 55 20.24 -6.43 -6.47
CA ARG A 55 20.15 -7.79 -6.99
C ARG A 55 21.20 -8.11 -8.04
N ILE A 56 21.57 -7.13 -8.88
CA ILE A 56 22.64 -7.31 -9.88
C ILE A 56 24.00 -7.36 -9.20
N TRP A 57 24.24 -6.55 -8.18
CA TRP A 57 25.53 -6.49 -7.49
C TRP A 57 25.76 -7.67 -6.55
N TYR A 58 24.72 -8.17 -5.91
CA TYR A 58 24.78 -9.23 -4.88
C TYR A 58 23.76 -10.34 -5.14
N PRO A 59 23.83 -11.05 -6.29
CA PRO A 59 22.80 -12.01 -6.69
C PRO A 59 22.64 -13.18 -5.72
N GLU A 60 23.74 -13.66 -5.12
CA GLU A 60 23.74 -14.78 -4.19
C GLU A 60 23.03 -14.44 -2.89
N VAL A 61 23.31 -13.26 -2.31
CA VAL A 61 22.64 -12.77 -1.09
C VAL A 61 21.13 -12.65 -1.31
N PHE A 62 20.73 -12.12 -2.47
CA PHE A 62 19.33 -11.95 -2.82
C PHE A 62 18.60 -13.28 -3.05
N SER A 63 19.28 -14.26 -3.67
CA SER A 63 18.73 -15.59 -3.89
C SER A 63 18.44 -16.29 -2.56
N HIS A 64 19.42 -16.35 -1.67
CA HIS A 64 19.27 -17.00 -0.37
C HIS A 64 18.27 -16.26 0.55
N SER A 65 18.29 -14.93 0.55
CA SER A 65 17.33 -14.15 1.32
C SER A 65 15.89 -14.34 0.82
N ALA A 66 15.71 -14.56 -0.48
CA ALA A 66 14.40 -14.82 -1.06
C ALA A 66 13.82 -16.20 -0.66
N GLU A 67 14.67 -17.21 -0.41
CA GLU A 67 14.25 -18.53 0.07
C GLU A 67 13.63 -18.49 1.48
N LEU A 68 14.00 -17.48 2.28
CA LEU A 68 13.43 -17.24 3.60
C LEU A 68 12.03 -16.59 3.55
N LEU A 69 11.59 -16.19 2.36
CA LEU A 69 10.25 -15.62 2.15
C LEU A 69 9.23 -16.73 1.86
N ASP A 70 8.16 -16.72 2.64
CA ASP A 70 7.07 -17.67 2.41
C ASP A 70 6.20 -17.21 1.23
N TRP A 71 6.47 -17.77 0.04
CA TRP A 71 5.74 -17.42 -1.19
C TRP A 71 4.23 -17.71 -1.11
N ARG A 72 3.82 -18.66 -0.24
CA ARG A 72 2.41 -19.01 -0.03
C ARG A 72 1.66 -17.87 0.66
N LEU A 73 2.26 -17.31 1.71
CA LEU A 73 1.67 -16.16 2.42
C LEU A 73 1.62 -14.91 1.51
N GLY A 74 2.68 -14.67 0.73
CA GLY A 74 2.70 -13.59 -0.26
C GLY A 74 1.64 -13.77 -1.35
N GLY A 75 1.47 -15.00 -1.86
CA GLY A 75 0.43 -15.33 -2.84
C GLY A 75 -0.98 -15.13 -2.29
N LEU A 76 -1.25 -15.62 -1.08
CA LEU A 76 -2.53 -15.41 -0.40
C LEU A 76 -2.84 -13.92 -0.24
N ASN A 77 -1.86 -13.16 0.20
CA ASN A 77 -1.99 -11.70 0.37
C ASN A 77 -2.32 -10.99 -0.93
N THR A 78 -1.68 -11.39 -2.03
CA THR A 78 -1.98 -10.85 -3.37
C THR A 78 -3.42 -11.13 -3.78
N ILE A 79 -3.94 -12.34 -3.53
CA ILE A 79 -5.34 -12.68 -3.82
C ILE A 79 -6.30 -11.81 -3.01
N VAL A 80 -6.02 -11.60 -1.72
CA VAL A 80 -6.83 -10.73 -0.84
C VAL A 80 -6.85 -9.30 -1.35
N LEU A 81 -5.69 -8.75 -1.77
CA LEU A 81 -5.60 -7.40 -2.33
C LEU A 81 -6.36 -7.27 -3.66
N LEU A 82 -6.26 -8.25 -4.57
CA LEU A 82 -7.01 -8.25 -5.83
C LEU A 82 -8.53 -8.31 -5.58
N ALA A 83 -8.98 -9.15 -4.63
CA ALA A 83 -10.38 -9.21 -4.26
C ALA A 83 -10.86 -7.88 -3.63
N SER A 84 -10.06 -7.27 -2.77
CA SER A 84 -10.33 -5.95 -2.19
C SER A 84 -10.45 -4.87 -3.28
N SER A 85 -9.51 -4.82 -4.21
CA SER A 85 -9.54 -3.88 -5.36
C SER A 85 -10.81 -4.05 -6.19
N PHE A 86 -11.21 -5.30 -6.45
CA PHE A 86 -12.47 -5.59 -7.16
C PHE A 86 -13.70 -5.08 -6.41
N THR A 87 -13.75 -5.26 -5.07
CA THR A 87 -14.88 -4.76 -4.28
C THR A 87 -14.95 -3.23 -4.24
N VAL A 88 -13.81 -2.53 -4.26
CA VAL A 88 -13.77 -1.07 -4.40
C VAL A 88 -14.32 -0.64 -5.76
N ALA A 89 -13.90 -1.29 -6.84
CA ALA A 89 -14.41 -0.99 -8.19
C ALA A 89 -15.94 -1.17 -8.29
N LEU A 90 -16.48 -2.25 -7.70
CA LEU A 90 -17.92 -2.44 -7.55
C LEU A 90 -18.58 -1.33 -6.74
N GLY A 91 -17.91 -0.87 -5.65
CA GLY A 91 -18.37 0.25 -4.86
C GLY A 91 -18.56 1.52 -5.68
N VAL A 92 -17.57 1.87 -6.51
CA VAL A 92 -17.66 3.02 -7.43
C VAL A 92 -18.83 2.86 -8.41
N HIS A 93 -19.01 1.68 -8.98
CA HIS A 93 -20.14 1.41 -9.87
C HIS A 93 -21.49 1.60 -9.16
N TYR A 94 -21.64 1.06 -7.95
CA TYR A 94 -22.89 1.22 -7.17
C TYR A 94 -23.11 2.66 -6.68
N ALA A 95 -22.06 3.44 -6.48
CA ALA A 95 -22.18 4.88 -6.21
C ALA A 95 -22.73 5.64 -7.41
N GLN A 96 -22.26 5.31 -8.64
CA GLN A 96 -22.73 5.93 -9.89
C GLN A 96 -24.18 5.55 -10.22
N THR A 97 -24.61 4.34 -9.87
CA THR A 97 -25.99 3.86 -10.09
C THR A 97 -26.93 4.22 -8.94
N ASN A 98 -26.46 4.97 -7.93
CA ASN A 98 -27.23 5.38 -6.74
C ASN A 98 -27.84 4.22 -5.93
N GLU A 99 -27.21 3.02 -5.97
CA GLU A 99 -27.63 1.85 -5.22
C GLU A 99 -26.99 1.79 -3.83
N ARG A 100 -27.44 2.64 -2.90
CA ARG A 100 -26.84 2.82 -1.58
C ARG A 100 -26.62 1.51 -0.80
N ARG A 101 -27.57 0.56 -0.85
CA ARG A 101 -27.45 -0.71 -0.10
C ARG A 101 -26.32 -1.59 -0.62
N LYS A 102 -26.12 -1.64 -1.94
CA LYS A 102 -25.03 -2.42 -2.57
C LYS A 102 -23.70 -1.74 -2.36
N LEU A 103 -23.66 -0.40 -2.43
CA LEU A 103 -22.47 0.39 -2.11
C LEU A 103 -21.97 0.10 -0.69
N VAL A 104 -22.85 0.17 0.32
CA VAL A 104 -22.46 -0.10 1.71
C VAL A 104 -21.91 -1.53 1.88
N ARG A 105 -22.54 -2.52 1.24
CA ARG A 105 -22.04 -3.92 1.27
C ARG A 105 -20.65 -4.04 0.65
N ALA A 106 -20.41 -3.40 -0.49
CA ALA A 106 -19.10 -3.41 -1.15
C ALA A 106 -18.02 -2.77 -0.27
N LEU A 107 -18.32 -1.63 0.38
CA LEU A 107 -17.39 -0.96 1.29
C LEU A 107 -17.11 -1.80 2.56
N VAL A 108 -18.11 -2.40 3.15
CA VAL A 108 -17.94 -3.31 4.31
C VAL A 108 -17.05 -4.49 3.91
N LEU A 109 -17.27 -5.08 2.74
CA LEU A 109 -16.45 -6.19 2.25
C LEU A 109 -15.00 -5.77 2.02
N THR A 110 -14.77 -4.57 1.49
CA THR A 110 -13.43 -3.99 1.34
C THR A 110 -12.73 -3.86 2.70
N ILE A 111 -13.43 -3.35 3.72
CA ILE A 111 -12.89 -3.24 5.09
C ILE A 111 -12.55 -4.61 5.67
N LEU A 112 -13.37 -5.62 5.43
CA LEU A 112 -13.09 -7.00 5.87
C LEU A 112 -11.83 -7.56 5.19
N PHE A 113 -11.64 -7.33 3.89
CA PHE A 113 -10.41 -7.74 3.20
C PHE A 113 -9.19 -6.97 3.71
N ALA A 114 -9.30 -5.68 3.99
CA ALA A 114 -8.24 -4.90 4.62
C ALA A 114 -7.86 -5.45 5.99
N GLY A 115 -8.85 -5.80 6.82
CA GLY A 115 -8.64 -6.47 8.10
C GLY A 115 -7.93 -7.83 7.96
N ALA A 116 -8.37 -8.65 7.01
CA ALA A 116 -7.73 -9.94 6.71
C ALA A 116 -6.26 -9.77 6.29
N PHE A 117 -5.98 -8.81 5.42
CA PHE A 117 -4.62 -8.45 5.02
C PHE A 117 -3.75 -8.07 6.23
N MET A 118 -4.26 -7.19 7.11
CA MET A 118 -3.56 -6.77 8.33
C MET A 118 -3.24 -7.95 9.25
N VAL A 119 -4.17 -8.89 9.42
CA VAL A 119 -3.97 -10.09 10.22
C VAL A 119 -2.86 -10.96 9.63
N VAL A 120 -2.87 -11.21 8.32
CA VAL A 120 -1.82 -11.99 7.64
C VAL A 120 -0.46 -11.30 7.79
N LYS A 121 -0.40 -9.99 7.61
CA LYS A 121 0.83 -9.20 7.81
C LYS A 121 1.33 -9.23 9.25
N TYR A 122 0.44 -9.18 10.21
CA TYR A 122 0.81 -9.29 11.63
C TYR A 122 1.51 -10.63 11.92
N PHE A 123 0.96 -11.75 11.43
CA PHE A 123 1.59 -13.07 11.60
C PHE A 123 2.92 -13.19 10.85
N GLU A 124 2.99 -12.65 9.64
CA GLU A 124 4.23 -12.62 8.86
C GLU A 124 5.33 -11.85 9.60
N TYR A 125 5.02 -10.67 10.11
CA TYR A 125 6.00 -9.82 10.80
C TYR A 125 6.43 -10.40 12.15
N THR A 126 5.49 -10.91 12.96
CA THR A 126 5.84 -11.56 14.24
C THR A 126 6.74 -12.77 14.04
N GLY A 127 6.50 -13.58 13.00
CA GLY A 127 7.40 -14.68 12.65
C GLY A 127 8.80 -14.18 12.30
N LYS A 128 8.93 -13.13 11.50
CA LYS A 128 10.23 -12.57 11.09
C LYS A 128 10.97 -11.87 12.25
N PHE A 129 10.23 -11.24 13.17
CA PHE A 129 10.83 -10.70 14.41
C PHE A 129 11.40 -11.82 15.28
N ALA A 130 10.69 -12.94 15.41
CA ALA A 130 11.14 -14.09 16.19
C ALA A 130 12.40 -14.75 15.60
N HIS A 131 12.60 -14.68 14.28
CA HIS A 131 13.79 -15.18 13.59
C HIS A 131 14.92 -14.15 13.44
N GLY A 132 14.80 -12.96 14.04
CA GLY A 132 15.84 -11.92 13.99
C GLY A 132 16.11 -11.31 12.60
N VAL A 133 15.20 -11.52 11.63
CA VAL A 133 15.34 -11.08 10.23
C VAL A 133 14.90 -9.63 10.02
N PHE A 134 14.32 -9.00 11.04
CA PHE A 134 13.86 -7.62 10.92
C PHE A 134 15.05 -6.64 10.94
N PRO A 135 15.18 -5.75 9.92
CA PRO A 135 16.29 -4.81 9.85
C PRO A 135 16.23 -3.81 11.00
N GLY A 136 17.33 -3.64 11.71
CA GLY A 136 17.47 -2.74 12.85
C GLY A 136 18.48 -3.22 13.87
N VAL A 137 18.37 -2.72 15.10
CA VAL A 137 19.30 -3.03 16.21
C VAL A 137 19.31 -4.52 16.59
N ASN A 138 18.20 -5.22 16.32
CA ASN A 138 18.03 -6.65 16.64
C ASN A 138 18.19 -7.56 15.40
N PHE A 139 18.79 -7.05 14.32
CA PHE A 139 19.09 -7.87 13.15
C PHE A 139 20.14 -8.92 13.51
N ASP A 140 19.76 -10.20 13.50
CA ASP A 140 20.66 -11.32 13.74
C ASP A 140 21.06 -11.94 12.39
N PRO A 141 22.30 -11.70 11.94
CA PRO A 141 22.81 -12.30 10.72
C PRO A 141 22.88 -13.85 10.77
N HIS A 142 23.01 -14.43 11.97
CA HIS A 142 23.02 -15.87 12.15
C HIS A 142 21.63 -16.50 12.05
N GLY A 143 20.57 -15.76 12.43
CA GLY A 143 19.18 -16.16 12.24
C GLY A 143 18.78 -16.26 10.77
N VAL A 144 19.34 -15.42 9.92
CA VAL A 144 19.15 -15.44 8.45
C VAL A 144 19.84 -16.66 7.83
N ALA A 145 20.90 -17.14 8.45
CA ALA A 145 21.76 -18.21 7.91
C ALA A 145 21.19 -19.62 8.08
N GLY A 146 20.08 -19.81 8.82
CA GLY A 146 19.48 -21.13 9.00
C GLY A 146 20.44 -22.21 9.54
N GLY A 147 21.48 -21.81 10.28
CA GLY A 147 22.48 -22.73 10.83
C GLY A 147 23.61 -23.13 9.86
N HIS A 148 23.66 -22.57 8.65
CA HIS A 148 24.83 -22.67 7.78
C HIS A 148 25.80 -21.53 8.09
N ASP A 149 27.10 -21.84 8.21
CA ASP A 149 28.19 -20.88 8.41
C ASP A 149 28.32 -19.97 7.18
N TYR A 150 27.53 -18.86 7.16
CA TYR A 150 27.69 -17.80 6.18
C TYR A 150 28.76 -16.77 6.60
N ALA A 151 29.81 -17.23 7.27
CA ALA A 151 30.92 -16.39 7.71
C ALA A 151 31.59 -15.62 6.53
N ASP A 152 31.38 -16.08 5.30
CA ASP A 152 31.94 -15.50 4.08
C ASP A 152 30.97 -14.55 3.34
N TYR A 153 29.67 -14.46 3.72
CA TYR A 153 28.73 -13.57 3.06
C TYR A 153 28.70 -12.19 3.72
N ASN A 154 28.70 -11.16 2.90
CA ASN A 154 28.72 -9.77 3.33
C ASN A 154 27.36 -9.40 3.96
N ILE A 155 27.20 -9.72 5.22
CA ILE A 155 26.02 -9.60 6.06
C ILE A 155 25.31 -8.23 6.00
N PRO A 156 26.03 -7.07 5.84
CA PRO A 156 25.37 -5.77 5.70
C PRO A 156 24.37 -5.69 4.53
N PHE A 157 24.60 -6.44 3.47
CA PHE A 157 23.74 -6.44 2.27
C PHE A 157 22.48 -7.29 2.44
N ALA A 158 22.48 -8.31 3.31
CA ALA A 158 21.26 -9.03 3.67
C ALA A 158 20.30 -8.11 4.45
N ALA A 159 20.80 -7.29 5.36
CA ALA A 159 20.02 -6.27 6.05
C ALA A 159 19.38 -5.27 5.07
N GLN A 160 20.08 -4.88 4.00
CA GLN A 160 19.55 -4.00 2.96
C GLN A 160 18.44 -4.66 2.14
N PHE A 161 18.58 -5.96 1.80
CA PHE A 161 17.51 -6.71 1.15
C PHE A 161 16.22 -6.66 1.98
N PHE A 162 16.31 -7.01 3.26
CA PHE A 162 15.15 -7.01 4.14
C PHE A 162 14.60 -5.60 4.37
N SER A 163 15.47 -4.57 4.45
CA SER A 163 15.02 -3.18 4.54
C SER A 163 14.18 -2.78 3.34
N ILE A 164 14.64 -3.04 2.12
CA ILE A 164 13.90 -2.75 0.89
C ILE A 164 12.60 -3.57 0.84
N TYR A 165 12.64 -4.85 1.18
CA TYR A 165 11.47 -5.72 1.21
C TYR A 165 10.39 -5.21 2.17
N PHE A 166 10.78 -4.85 3.40
CA PHE A 166 9.84 -4.34 4.39
C PHE A 166 9.32 -2.96 4.04
N GLU A 167 10.14 -2.08 3.46
CA GLU A 167 9.69 -0.75 3.01
C GLU A 167 8.67 -0.86 1.86
N ILE A 168 8.92 -1.71 0.87
CA ILE A 168 7.93 -1.99 -0.19
C ILE A 168 6.63 -2.55 0.40
N GLY A 169 6.73 -3.49 1.37
CA GLY A 169 5.57 -4.06 2.04
C GLY A 169 4.81 -3.05 2.91
N ARG A 170 5.53 -2.13 3.55
CA ARG A 170 4.95 -1.10 4.44
C ARG A 170 4.29 0.04 3.67
N ALA A 171 4.78 0.38 2.51
CA ALA A 171 4.19 1.41 1.66
C ALA A 171 2.78 1.04 1.12
N HIS A 172 2.37 -0.24 1.27
CA HIS A 172 1.05 -0.74 0.90
C HIS A 172 0.02 -0.77 2.07
N VAL A 173 0.42 -0.37 3.27
CA VAL A 173 -0.41 -0.35 4.49
C VAL A 173 -0.71 1.07 4.91
#